data_43e0179bc169fd7b2ec8b8ba2e86f0f6
#
_entry.id   43e0179bc169fd7b2ec8b8ba2e86f0f6
#
_cell.length_a   1.000
_cell.length_b   1.000
_cell.length_c   1.000
_cell.angle_alpha   90.00
_cell.angle_beta   90.00
_cell.angle_gamma   90.00
#
_symmetry.space_group_name_H-M   'P 1'
#
loop_
_entity.id
_entity.type
_entity.pdbx_description
1 polymer ?
#
loop_
_entity_poly.entity_id
_entity_poly.type
_entity_poly.pdbx_seq_one_letter_code
_entity_poly.pdbx_strand_id
1 'polypeptide(L)'
;YTALPTDEQDRLTPETLPPDLADACLVLTAGTTSAGVIDPLEFAGRAAWTHVDAAWAGPLRLSDQHAAVLQGIENADSISVSAHKWFFQPKESALIFFRNTAEAHPAISFGGAYLAVPNIGLLGSHGAVAVPLLATLLAWGRTGLAERIDRAMAVAQLLHERLSAHPKIEVFGPATTGVVLWKLATPEATTEVFERLPKGSISMTRLHDEAWLRNVAANPVVQFEALWKAILSVL
;
A
#
# COMPACT_ATOMS: atom_id res chain seq x y z
N TYR A 1 10.80 15.36 13.52
CA TYR A 1 10.70 14.44 12.39
C TYR A 1 12.05 14.29 11.71
N THR A 2 12.50 13.06 11.54
CA THR A 2 13.74 12.71 10.85
C THR A 2 13.42 11.67 9.79
N ALA A 3 13.71 11.97 8.51
CA ALA A 3 13.65 10.99 7.45
C ALA A 3 14.89 10.09 7.53
N LEU A 4 14.68 8.79 7.51
CA LEU A 4 15.77 7.81 7.46
C LEU A 4 16.12 7.49 6.00
N PRO A 5 17.40 7.35 5.67
CA PRO A 5 17.81 6.96 4.33
C PRO A 5 17.38 5.50 4.04
N THR A 6 17.17 5.23 2.76
CA THR A 6 16.80 3.91 2.24
C THR A 6 17.90 3.36 1.34
N ASP A 7 17.85 2.05 1.07
CA ASP A 7 18.70 1.38 0.09
C ASP A 7 18.26 1.68 -1.37
N GLU A 8 18.95 1.08 -2.34
CA GLU A 8 18.62 1.20 -3.77
C GLU A 8 17.25 0.61 -4.14
N GLN A 9 16.66 -0.19 -3.26
CA GLN A 9 15.30 -0.71 -3.39
C GLN A 9 14.25 0.10 -2.61
N ASP A 10 14.61 1.31 -2.14
CA ASP A 10 13.73 2.17 -1.34
C ASP A 10 13.28 1.56 0.01
N ARG A 11 14.08 0.70 0.63
CA ARG A 11 13.80 0.08 1.93
C ARG A 11 14.72 0.62 3.01
N LEU A 12 14.21 0.71 4.22
CA LEU A 12 15.05 0.89 5.39
C LEU A 12 16.01 -0.30 5.56
N THR A 13 17.20 -0.05 6.08
CA THR A 13 18.15 -1.10 6.44
C THR A 13 18.51 -1.00 7.92
N PRO A 14 19.07 -2.05 8.55
CA PRO A 14 19.50 -1.99 9.95
C PRO A 14 20.45 -0.83 10.22
N GLU A 15 21.33 -0.51 9.27
CA GLU A 15 22.35 0.53 9.38
C GLU A 15 21.77 1.93 9.34
N THR A 16 20.56 2.10 8.79
CA THR A 16 19.88 3.40 8.71
C THR A 16 19.09 3.74 9.96
N LEU A 17 18.86 2.75 10.83
CA LEU A 17 18.16 2.99 12.10
C LEU A 17 19.09 3.68 13.10
N PRO A 18 18.60 4.70 13.84
CA PRO A 18 19.32 5.24 14.97
C PRO A 18 19.60 4.14 16.01
N PRO A 19 20.75 4.20 16.71
CA PRO A 19 21.12 3.19 17.70
C PRO A 19 20.20 3.18 18.92
N ASP A 20 19.52 4.28 19.20
CA ASP A 20 18.57 4.44 20.28
C ASP A 20 17.23 4.97 19.76
N LEU A 21 16.18 4.23 20.02
CA LEU A 21 14.81 4.54 19.66
C LEU A 21 13.87 4.50 20.86
N ALA A 22 14.42 4.50 22.11
CA ALA A 22 13.63 4.36 23.35
C ALA A 22 12.61 5.48 23.56
N ASP A 23 12.87 6.68 23.04
CA ASP A 23 11.97 7.85 23.10
C ASP A 23 11.42 8.25 21.73
N ALA A 24 11.49 7.36 20.74
CA ALA A 24 11.11 7.66 19.36
C ALA A 24 9.82 6.93 18.94
N CYS A 25 9.12 7.53 17.98
CA CYS A 25 8.11 6.84 17.18
C CYS A 25 8.74 6.46 15.83
N LEU A 26 8.87 5.16 15.59
CA LEU A 26 9.32 4.63 14.31
C LEU A 26 8.11 4.41 13.41
N VAL A 27 8.14 5.01 12.20
CA VAL A 27 7.13 4.76 11.17
C VAL A 27 7.74 3.90 10.08
N LEU A 28 7.16 2.72 9.88
CA LEU A 28 7.50 1.79 8.80
C LEU A 28 6.38 1.81 7.76
N THR A 29 6.71 1.59 6.49
CA THR A 29 5.74 1.57 5.41
C THR A 29 5.58 0.16 4.86
N ALA A 30 4.34 -0.32 4.78
CA ALA A 30 3.99 -1.56 4.09
C ALA A 30 3.26 -1.25 2.78
N GLY A 31 4.06 -1.06 1.74
CA GLY A 31 3.60 -0.71 0.40
C GLY A 31 3.71 0.78 0.09
N THR A 32 4.94 1.25 -0.19
CA THR A 32 5.20 2.65 -0.57
C THR A 32 4.38 3.07 -1.78
N THR A 33 3.99 4.35 -1.84
CA THR A 33 3.11 4.87 -2.90
C THR A 33 3.73 4.71 -4.29
N SER A 34 5.01 4.98 -4.44
CA SER A 34 5.68 4.91 -5.74
C SER A 34 5.95 3.47 -6.17
N ALA A 35 6.68 2.70 -5.38
CA ALA A 35 7.24 1.41 -5.77
C ALA A 35 6.53 0.20 -5.13
N GLY A 36 5.64 0.41 -4.16
CA GLY A 36 4.97 -0.69 -3.46
C GLY A 36 5.90 -1.47 -2.53
N VAL A 37 7.03 -0.89 -2.14
CA VAL A 37 8.05 -1.53 -1.31
C VAL A 37 7.55 -1.66 0.13
N ILE A 38 7.96 -2.72 0.81
CA ILE A 38 7.69 -2.95 2.23
C ILE A 38 9.01 -2.79 2.99
N ASP A 39 9.01 -1.92 4.00
CA ASP A 39 10.11 -1.81 4.95
C ASP A 39 10.27 -3.11 5.76
N PRO A 40 11.47 -3.40 6.29
CA PRO A 40 11.68 -4.57 7.14
C PRO A 40 10.82 -4.52 8.39
N LEU A 41 9.69 -5.25 8.40
CA LEU A 41 8.72 -5.24 9.49
C LEU A 41 9.24 -5.91 10.78
N GLU A 42 10.37 -6.61 10.72
CA GLU A 42 11.11 -7.09 11.89
C GLU A 42 11.68 -5.95 12.76
N PHE A 43 11.65 -4.70 12.27
CA PHE A 43 11.98 -3.53 13.06
C PHE A 43 10.82 -3.08 13.96
N ALA A 44 9.62 -3.59 13.76
CA ALA A 44 8.49 -3.30 14.63
C ALA A 44 8.77 -3.75 16.06
N GLY A 45 8.45 -2.89 17.03
CA GLY A 45 8.72 -3.10 18.45
C GLY A 45 10.13 -2.70 18.90
N ARG A 46 10.96 -2.10 18.05
CA ARG A 46 12.30 -1.60 18.42
C ARG A 46 12.30 -0.17 18.98
N ALA A 47 11.21 0.56 18.80
CA ALA A 47 11.04 1.94 19.28
C ALA A 47 10.05 2.01 20.44
N ALA A 48 9.98 3.16 21.12
CA ALA A 48 8.95 3.41 22.14
C ALA A 48 7.54 3.22 21.58
N TRP A 49 7.34 3.58 20.31
CA TRP A 49 6.12 3.30 19.54
C TRP A 49 6.49 2.97 18.10
N THR A 50 5.93 1.91 17.57
CA THR A 50 6.06 1.61 16.14
C THR A 50 4.70 1.72 15.45
N HIS A 51 4.61 2.59 14.45
CA HIS A 51 3.47 2.67 13.55
C HIS A 51 3.81 2.04 12.20
N VAL A 52 2.93 1.21 11.66
CA VAL A 52 3.05 0.71 10.28
C VAL A 52 1.98 1.36 9.41
N ASP A 53 2.41 2.18 8.46
CA ASP A 53 1.54 2.62 7.37
C ASP A 53 1.37 1.48 6.37
N ALA A 54 0.31 0.71 6.53
CA ALA A 54 -0.11 -0.36 5.66
C ALA A 54 -1.30 0.03 4.77
N ALA A 55 -1.41 1.33 4.47
CA ALA A 55 -2.51 1.90 3.70
C ALA A 55 -2.72 1.19 2.35
N TRP A 56 -1.65 0.68 1.76
CA TRP A 56 -1.73 -0.11 0.53
C TRP A 56 -1.70 -1.61 0.81
N ALA A 57 -0.64 -2.14 1.40
CA ALA A 57 -0.42 -3.57 1.46
C ALA A 57 -1.16 -4.30 2.60
N GLY A 58 -1.72 -3.59 3.58
CA GLY A 58 -2.40 -4.21 4.74
C GLY A 58 -3.39 -5.33 4.37
N PRO A 59 -4.25 -5.16 3.37
CA PRO A 59 -5.20 -6.20 2.96
C PRO A 59 -4.58 -7.49 2.41
N LEU A 60 -3.30 -7.50 2.02
CA LEU A 60 -2.59 -8.75 1.65
C LEU A 60 -2.60 -9.78 2.78
N ARG A 61 -2.75 -9.33 4.05
CA ARG A 61 -2.88 -10.22 5.21
C ARG A 61 -4.11 -11.14 5.15
N LEU A 62 -5.08 -10.84 4.32
CA LEU A 62 -6.27 -11.68 4.12
C LEU A 62 -6.00 -12.87 3.21
N SER A 63 -5.03 -12.77 2.31
CA SER A 63 -4.67 -13.82 1.35
C SER A 63 -3.64 -14.77 1.94
N ASP A 64 -3.91 -16.05 1.91
CA ASP A 64 -2.95 -17.07 2.35
C ASP A 64 -1.72 -17.16 1.42
N GLN A 65 -1.84 -16.72 0.15
CA GLN A 65 -0.74 -16.67 -0.82
C GLN A 65 0.21 -15.50 -0.57
N HIS A 66 -0.29 -14.37 -0.06
CA HIS A 66 0.46 -13.12 0.02
C HIS A 66 0.70 -12.64 1.46
N ALA A 67 0.06 -13.23 2.45
CA ALA A 67 0.16 -12.79 3.85
C ALA A 67 1.59 -12.75 4.40
N ALA A 68 2.47 -13.62 3.92
CA ALA A 68 3.85 -13.75 4.39
C ALA A 68 4.69 -12.48 4.17
N VAL A 69 4.36 -11.65 3.16
CA VAL A 69 5.09 -10.39 2.91
C VAL A 69 4.92 -9.36 4.03
N LEU A 70 3.91 -9.57 4.89
CA LEU A 70 3.62 -8.71 6.04
C LEU A 70 4.00 -9.37 7.38
N GLN A 71 4.86 -10.39 7.35
CA GLN A 71 5.35 -11.02 8.59
C GLN A 71 6.08 -9.99 9.45
N GLY A 72 5.75 -9.94 10.74
CA GLY A 72 6.30 -8.96 11.69
C GLY A 72 5.37 -7.76 11.94
N ILE A 73 4.38 -7.50 11.08
CA ILE A 73 3.43 -6.38 11.24
C ILE A 73 2.67 -6.44 12.57
N GLU A 74 2.45 -7.64 13.10
CA GLU A 74 1.79 -7.90 14.39
C GLU A 74 2.55 -7.32 15.59
N ASN A 75 3.82 -6.99 15.44
CA ASN A 75 4.64 -6.37 16.48
C ASN A 75 4.50 -4.83 16.52
N ALA A 76 3.80 -4.23 15.55
CA ALA A 76 3.54 -2.79 15.57
C ALA A 76 2.55 -2.39 16.69
N ASP A 77 2.71 -1.20 17.26
CA ASP A 77 1.80 -0.64 18.26
C ASP A 77 0.53 -0.09 17.60
N SER A 78 0.67 0.42 16.37
CA SER A 78 -0.46 0.82 15.55
C SER A 78 -0.23 0.52 14.06
N ILE A 79 -1.33 0.27 13.34
CA ILE A 79 -1.34 -0.01 11.91
C ILE A 79 -2.46 0.78 11.25
N SER A 80 -2.15 1.54 10.19
CA SER A 80 -3.17 2.20 9.38
C SER A 80 -3.41 1.44 8.08
N VAL A 81 -4.69 1.36 7.64
CA VAL A 81 -5.10 0.72 6.39
C VAL A 81 -6.12 1.58 5.68
N SER A 82 -5.88 1.92 4.42
CA SER A 82 -6.85 2.66 3.60
C SER A 82 -7.90 1.68 3.03
N ALA A 83 -9.13 1.77 3.53
CA ALA A 83 -10.19 0.88 3.06
C ALA A 83 -10.66 1.20 1.63
N HIS A 84 -10.43 2.43 1.15
CA HIS A 84 -10.75 2.83 -0.22
C HIS A 84 -9.81 2.23 -1.30
N LYS A 85 -8.77 1.50 -0.90
CA LYS A 85 -7.89 0.77 -1.81
C LYS A 85 -8.42 -0.66 -1.99
N TRP A 86 -7.85 -1.66 -1.39
CA TRP A 86 -8.20 -3.06 -1.62
C TRP A 86 -9.40 -3.60 -0.80
N PHE A 87 -10.04 -2.77 0.02
CA PHE A 87 -11.39 -3.05 0.53
C PHE A 87 -12.48 -2.42 -0.35
N PHE A 88 -12.11 -1.70 -1.42
CA PHE A 88 -13.02 -1.13 -2.43
C PHE A 88 -14.07 -0.18 -1.86
N GLN A 89 -13.70 0.60 -0.85
CA GLN A 89 -14.58 1.53 -0.15
C GLN A 89 -14.51 2.95 -0.72
N PRO A 90 -15.45 3.84 -0.35
CA PRO A 90 -15.33 5.28 -0.58
C PRO A 90 -14.05 5.86 0.05
N LYS A 91 -13.54 6.98 -0.50
CA LYS A 91 -12.25 7.59 -0.11
C LYS A 91 -12.12 7.93 1.37
N GLU A 92 -13.22 8.22 2.03
CA GLU A 92 -13.25 8.61 3.45
C GLU A 92 -13.04 7.41 4.39
N SER A 93 -13.06 6.19 3.85
CA SER A 93 -12.96 4.98 4.66
C SER A 93 -11.51 4.57 4.90
N ALA A 94 -11.13 4.50 6.16
CA ALA A 94 -9.85 4.02 6.62
C ALA A 94 -10.01 3.25 7.94
N LEU A 95 -9.03 2.43 8.27
CA LEU A 95 -8.94 1.64 9.49
C LEU A 95 -7.65 2.01 10.21
N ILE A 96 -7.73 2.10 11.53
CA ILE A 96 -6.58 2.14 12.41
C ILE A 96 -6.70 0.99 13.42
N PHE A 97 -5.65 0.22 13.57
CA PHE A 97 -5.55 -0.86 14.55
C PHE A 97 -4.54 -0.47 15.60
N PHE A 98 -4.83 -0.76 16.86
CA PHE A 98 -3.94 -0.59 17.98
C PHE A 98 -3.72 -1.94 18.66
N ARG A 99 -2.48 -2.26 19.01
CA ARG A 99 -2.16 -3.46 19.78
C ARG A 99 -2.73 -3.38 21.19
N ASN A 100 -2.60 -2.22 21.81
CA ASN A 100 -3.13 -1.93 23.14
C ASN A 100 -4.10 -0.74 23.10
N THR A 101 -5.39 -1.04 22.98
CA THR A 101 -6.44 0.01 22.92
C THR A 101 -6.63 0.71 24.25
N ALA A 102 -6.36 0.06 25.40
CA ALA A 102 -6.48 0.68 26.71
C ALA A 102 -5.44 1.80 26.92
N GLU A 103 -4.32 1.71 26.26
CA GLU A 103 -3.28 2.74 26.27
C GLU A 103 -3.54 3.82 25.20
N ALA A 104 -3.85 3.42 23.99
CA ALA A 104 -3.98 4.33 22.86
C ALA A 104 -5.26 5.18 22.91
N HIS A 105 -6.41 4.60 23.27
CA HIS A 105 -7.68 5.30 23.25
C HIS A 105 -7.73 6.54 24.14
N PRO A 106 -7.27 6.52 25.41
CA PRO A 106 -7.26 7.72 26.23
C PRO A 106 -6.44 8.86 25.66
N ALA A 107 -5.34 8.54 24.95
CA ALA A 107 -4.43 9.54 24.38
C ALA A 107 -5.03 10.27 23.15
N ILE A 108 -5.94 9.62 22.40
CA ILE A 108 -6.51 10.16 21.17
C ILE A 108 -8.03 10.35 21.22
N SER A 109 -8.65 10.11 22.38
CA SER A 109 -10.09 10.30 22.59
C SER A 109 -10.42 11.70 23.08
N PHE A 110 -11.56 12.20 22.67
CA PHE A 110 -12.18 13.37 23.27
C PHE A 110 -13.65 13.08 23.57
N GLY A 111 -14.13 13.65 24.69
CA GLY A 111 -15.51 13.54 25.13
C GLY A 111 -16.33 14.78 24.79
N GLY A 112 -17.64 14.66 24.82
CA GLY A 112 -18.60 15.74 24.72
C GLY A 112 -19.85 15.41 25.52
N ALA A 113 -20.59 16.43 25.98
CA ALA A 113 -21.75 16.23 26.87
C ALA A 113 -22.85 15.33 26.26
N TYR A 114 -22.89 15.18 24.97
CA TYR A 114 -23.86 14.36 24.21
C TYR A 114 -23.27 13.03 23.70
N LEU A 115 -22.00 12.76 23.93
CA LEU A 115 -21.35 11.52 23.48
C LEU A 115 -21.49 10.44 24.55
N ALA A 116 -22.17 9.34 24.23
CA ALA A 116 -22.29 8.16 25.10
C ALA A 116 -20.94 7.42 25.21
N VAL A 117 -20.14 7.46 24.14
CA VAL A 117 -18.80 6.89 24.07
C VAL A 117 -17.86 8.00 23.56
N PRO A 118 -16.67 8.19 24.16
CA PRO A 118 -15.70 9.16 23.68
C PRO A 118 -15.37 8.92 22.21
N ASN A 119 -15.32 10.01 21.44
CA ASN A 119 -14.91 9.94 20.05
C ASN A 119 -13.39 9.75 19.95
N ILE A 120 -12.94 8.97 18.97
CA ILE A 120 -11.52 8.71 18.75
C ILE A 120 -11.08 9.44 17.49
N GLY A 121 -10.01 10.24 17.60
CA GLY A 121 -9.46 11.00 16.49
C GLY A 121 -9.97 12.44 16.44
N LEU A 122 -9.77 13.11 15.30
CA LEU A 122 -9.95 14.54 15.18
C LEU A 122 -11.37 14.99 14.75
N LEU A 123 -12.20 14.06 14.27
CA LEU A 123 -13.52 14.37 13.74
C LEU A 123 -14.60 14.08 14.77
N GLY A 124 -15.30 15.13 15.23
CA GLY A 124 -16.41 15.00 16.19
C GLY A 124 -17.68 14.40 15.59
N SER A 125 -18.10 14.92 14.44
CA SER A 125 -19.29 14.41 13.72
C SER A 125 -18.93 14.15 12.27
N HIS A 126 -19.28 12.96 11.78
CA HIS A 126 -19.04 12.57 10.39
C HIS A 126 -20.10 11.57 9.94
N GLY A 127 -20.18 11.30 8.63
CA GLY A 127 -21.06 10.28 8.08
C GLY A 127 -20.70 8.87 8.58
N ALA A 128 -21.63 7.93 8.43
CA ALA A 128 -21.46 6.55 8.86
C ALA A 128 -20.53 5.75 7.90
N VAL A 129 -19.28 6.19 7.75
CA VAL A 129 -18.29 5.65 6.79
C VAL A 129 -17.93 4.19 7.02
N ALA A 130 -18.21 3.66 8.21
CA ALA A 130 -18.02 2.24 8.51
C ALA A 130 -19.11 1.34 7.91
N VAL A 131 -20.30 1.88 7.58
CA VAL A 131 -21.44 1.07 7.09
C VAL A 131 -21.14 0.42 5.73
N PRO A 132 -20.61 1.11 4.71
CA PRO A 132 -20.23 0.46 3.45
C PRO A 132 -19.17 -0.62 3.63
N LEU A 133 -18.19 -0.39 4.51
CA LEU A 133 -17.17 -1.40 4.82
C LEU A 133 -17.80 -2.63 5.49
N LEU A 134 -18.67 -2.43 6.49
CA LEU A 134 -19.37 -3.53 7.14
C LEU A 134 -20.19 -4.35 6.12
N ALA A 135 -20.93 -3.67 5.23
CA ALA A 135 -21.69 -4.34 4.18
C ALA A 135 -20.79 -5.19 3.25
N THR A 136 -19.62 -4.67 2.88
CA THR A 136 -18.64 -5.40 2.08
C THR A 136 -18.09 -6.62 2.82
N LEU A 137 -17.75 -6.46 4.10
CA LEU A 137 -17.25 -7.56 4.94
C LEU A 137 -18.31 -8.66 5.14
N LEU A 138 -19.57 -8.28 5.31
CA LEU A 138 -20.67 -9.24 5.43
C LEU A 138 -20.97 -9.95 4.10
N ALA A 139 -20.90 -9.24 2.97
CA ALA A 139 -21.20 -9.79 1.66
C ALA A 139 -20.11 -10.74 1.13
N TRP A 140 -18.84 -10.41 1.35
CA TRP A 140 -17.72 -11.16 0.76
C TRP A 140 -16.96 -12.00 1.79
N GLY A 141 -16.95 -11.61 3.04
CA GLY A 141 -16.15 -12.23 4.08
C GLY A 141 -14.64 -12.17 3.77
N ARG A 142 -13.86 -12.87 4.57
CA ARG A 142 -12.41 -13.00 4.35
C ARG A 142 -12.10 -13.64 3.00
N THR A 143 -12.76 -14.74 2.67
CA THR A 143 -12.49 -15.52 1.46
C THR A 143 -12.77 -14.71 0.20
N GLY A 144 -13.94 -14.06 0.11
CA GLY A 144 -14.26 -13.28 -1.08
C GLY A 144 -13.39 -12.04 -1.27
N LEU A 145 -12.85 -11.45 -0.19
CA LEU A 145 -11.85 -10.39 -0.28
C LEU A 145 -10.49 -10.94 -0.74
N ALA A 146 -10.05 -12.07 -0.15
CA ALA A 146 -8.80 -12.73 -0.54
C ALA A 146 -8.79 -13.09 -2.03
N GLU A 147 -9.87 -13.69 -2.55
CA GLU A 147 -10.00 -14.03 -3.97
C GLU A 147 -9.84 -12.82 -4.90
N ARG A 148 -10.34 -11.65 -4.51
CA ARG A 148 -10.20 -10.41 -5.30
C ARG A 148 -8.78 -9.87 -5.26
N ILE A 149 -8.15 -9.95 -4.10
CA ILE A 149 -6.74 -9.58 -3.91
C ILE A 149 -5.85 -10.51 -4.75
N ASP A 150 -6.05 -11.82 -4.63
CA ASP A 150 -5.27 -12.83 -5.37
C ASP A 150 -5.37 -12.64 -6.88
N ARG A 151 -6.59 -12.36 -7.38
CA ARG A 151 -6.80 -12.06 -8.80
C ARG A 151 -6.05 -10.79 -9.24
N ALA A 152 -6.12 -9.72 -8.45
CA ALA A 152 -5.44 -8.48 -8.76
C ALA A 152 -3.91 -8.66 -8.74
N MET A 153 -3.40 -9.41 -7.74
CA MET A 153 -1.98 -9.77 -7.63
C MET A 153 -1.51 -10.64 -8.79
N ALA A 154 -2.30 -11.63 -9.22
CA ALA A 154 -1.96 -12.47 -10.37
C ALA A 154 -1.81 -11.64 -11.66
N VAL A 155 -2.68 -10.65 -11.88
CA VAL A 155 -2.57 -9.72 -13.02
C VAL A 155 -1.31 -8.87 -12.92
N ALA A 156 -0.96 -8.36 -11.74
CA ALA A 156 0.26 -7.58 -11.56
C ALA A 156 1.52 -8.42 -11.78
N GLN A 157 1.54 -9.64 -11.29
CA GLN A 157 2.66 -10.58 -11.50
C GLN A 157 2.83 -10.90 -12.98
N LEU A 158 1.73 -11.23 -13.69
CA LEU A 158 1.77 -11.49 -15.12
C LEU A 158 2.24 -10.26 -15.92
N LEU A 159 1.80 -9.06 -15.54
CA LEU A 159 2.26 -7.82 -16.16
C LEU A 159 3.76 -7.62 -15.94
N HIS A 160 4.23 -7.81 -14.71
CA HIS A 160 5.65 -7.73 -14.37
C HIS A 160 6.49 -8.71 -15.21
N GLU A 161 6.07 -9.98 -15.33
CA GLU A 161 6.75 -11.00 -16.13
C GLU A 161 6.84 -10.59 -17.60
N ARG A 162 5.73 -10.13 -18.18
CA ARG A 162 5.67 -9.73 -19.60
C ARG A 162 6.52 -8.49 -19.88
N LEU A 163 6.52 -7.51 -18.99
CA LEU A 163 7.35 -6.31 -19.11
C LEU A 163 8.84 -6.66 -18.96
N SER A 164 9.20 -7.49 -17.98
CA SER A 164 10.59 -7.93 -17.75
C SER A 164 11.17 -8.74 -18.92
N ALA A 165 10.32 -9.46 -19.65
CA ALA A 165 10.74 -10.18 -20.85
C ALA A 165 10.90 -9.29 -22.08
N HIS A 166 10.48 -8.02 -22.04
CA HIS A 166 10.49 -7.14 -23.19
C HIS A 166 11.84 -6.39 -23.31
N PRO A 167 12.57 -6.47 -24.44
CA PRO A 167 13.95 -5.99 -24.54
C PRO A 167 14.14 -4.48 -24.42
N LYS A 168 13.08 -3.69 -24.57
CA LYS A 168 13.13 -2.23 -24.47
C LYS A 168 12.73 -1.69 -23.09
N ILE A 169 12.33 -2.57 -22.17
CA ILE A 169 11.72 -2.17 -20.90
C ILE A 169 12.65 -2.54 -19.74
N GLU A 170 12.84 -1.59 -18.86
CA GLU A 170 13.41 -1.79 -17.54
C GLU A 170 12.29 -1.84 -16.51
N VAL A 171 12.31 -2.84 -15.63
CA VAL A 171 11.31 -3.02 -14.56
C VAL A 171 12.00 -2.90 -13.21
N PHE A 172 11.40 -2.16 -12.28
CA PHE A 172 11.90 -1.99 -10.92
C PHE A 172 11.40 -3.10 -10.00
N GLY A 173 12.34 -3.86 -9.44
CA GLY A 173 12.06 -4.86 -8.40
C GLY A 173 10.93 -5.85 -8.72
N PRO A 174 10.55 -6.68 -7.77
CA PRO A 174 9.42 -7.59 -7.89
C PRO A 174 8.09 -6.89 -7.56
N ALA A 175 6.99 -7.31 -8.17
CA ALA A 175 5.63 -6.80 -7.92
C ALA A 175 5.04 -7.33 -6.59
N THR A 176 5.80 -7.28 -5.50
CA THR A 176 5.47 -7.90 -4.21
C THR A 176 4.14 -7.45 -3.61
N THR A 177 3.75 -6.20 -3.86
CA THR A 177 2.49 -5.63 -3.39
C THR A 177 1.53 -5.25 -4.52
N GLY A 178 1.75 -5.81 -5.72
CA GLY A 178 0.91 -5.51 -6.88
C GLY A 178 1.13 -4.13 -7.49
N VAL A 179 2.22 -3.44 -7.14
CA VAL A 179 2.72 -2.26 -7.83
C VAL A 179 3.78 -2.72 -8.82
N VAL A 180 3.65 -2.30 -10.08
CA VAL A 180 4.60 -2.61 -11.17
C VAL A 180 5.11 -1.30 -11.72
N LEU A 181 6.41 -1.04 -11.54
CA LEU A 181 7.09 0.10 -12.13
C LEU A 181 7.93 -0.34 -13.32
N TRP A 182 7.88 0.46 -14.37
CA TRP A 182 8.67 0.22 -15.57
C TRP A 182 8.95 1.51 -16.32
N LYS A 183 10.01 1.50 -17.10
CA LYS A 183 10.42 2.64 -17.95
C LYS A 183 11.06 2.14 -19.23
N LEU A 184 11.24 3.05 -20.18
CA LEU A 184 12.07 2.84 -21.36
C LEU A 184 13.47 3.44 -21.15
N ALA A 185 14.34 3.24 -22.13
CA ALA A 185 15.75 3.66 -22.05
C ALA A 185 15.94 5.18 -21.85
N THR A 186 14.96 6.00 -22.25
CA THR A 186 15.03 7.46 -22.07
C THR A 186 13.76 8.00 -21.41
N PRO A 187 13.87 9.12 -20.65
CA PRO A 187 12.73 9.79 -20.07
C PRO A 187 11.69 10.25 -21.10
N GLU A 188 12.15 10.70 -22.29
CA GLU A 188 11.29 11.15 -23.39
C GLU A 188 10.44 9.99 -23.94
N ALA A 189 11.07 8.83 -24.19
CA ALA A 189 10.35 7.64 -24.65
C ALA A 189 9.34 7.15 -23.59
N THR A 190 9.69 7.20 -22.32
CA THR A 190 8.81 6.86 -21.20
C THR A 190 7.60 7.79 -21.13
N THR A 191 7.82 9.09 -21.31
CA THR A 191 6.77 10.11 -21.34
C THR A 191 5.85 9.95 -22.56
N GLU A 192 6.42 9.70 -23.73
CA GLU A 192 5.64 9.45 -24.96
C GLU A 192 4.70 8.26 -24.80
N VAL A 193 5.18 7.15 -24.23
CA VAL A 193 4.34 5.98 -23.95
C VAL A 193 3.21 6.33 -22.98
N PHE A 194 3.50 7.10 -21.93
CA PHE A 194 2.47 7.55 -21.00
C PHE A 194 1.37 8.38 -21.68
N GLU A 195 1.73 9.28 -22.56
CA GLU A 195 0.79 10.16 -23.27
C GLU A 195 -0.10 9.42 -24.27
N ARG A 196 0.44 8.35 -24.87
CA ARG A 196 -0.27 7.53 -25.90
C ARG A 196 -1.16 6.45 -25.29
N LEU A 197 -0.92 6.03 -24.06
CA LEU A 197 -1.77 5.05 -23.37
C LEU A 197 -3.15 5.64 -23.02
N PRO A 198 -4.20 4.82 -22.99
CA PRO A 198 -5.52 5.28 -22.55
C PRO A 198 -5.47 5.91 -21.17
N LYS A 199 -6.10 7.08 -21.00
CA LYS A 199 -6.14 7.80 -19.70
C LYS A 199 -6.70 6.90 -18.60
N GLY A 200 -6.00 6.88 -17.47
CA GLY A 200 -6.38 6.09 -16.31
C GLY A 200 -5.90 4.62 -16.33
N SER A 201 -5.29 4.14 -17.41
CA SER A 201 -4.70 2.79 -17.45
C SER A 201 -3.37 2.68 -16.72
N ILE A 202 -2.67 3.81 -16.58
CA ILE A 202 -1.35 3.92 -15.98
C ILE A 202 -1.18 5.28 -15.31
N SER A 203 -0.29 5.38 -14.36
CA SER A 203 0.18 6.65 -13.79
C SER A 203 1.69 6.79 -13.99
N MET A 204 2.19 8.01 -13.82
CA MET A 204 3.63 8.28 -13.79
C MET A 204 4.05 8.61 -12.35
N THR A 205 5.23 8.15 -11.95
CA THR A 205 5.86 8.49 -10.68
C THR A 205 7.33 8.85 -10.90
N ARG A 206 7.96 9.43 -9.89
CA ARG A 206 9.42 9.63 -9.85
C ARG A 206 10.01 8.73 -8.79
N LEU A 207 11.10 8.06 -9.16
CA LEU A 207 11.90 7.26 -8.26
C LEU A 207 13.37 7.51 -8.60
N HIS A 208 14.22 7.83 -7.61
CA HIS A 208 15.64 8.16 -7.79
C HIS A 208 15.86 9.22 -8.88
N ASP A 209 15.01 10.26 -8.90
CA ASP A 209 15.00 11.35 -9.88
C ASP A 209 14.65 10.95 -11.34
N GLU A 210 14.30 9.70 -11.57
CA GLU A 210 13.87 9.19 -12.87
C GLU A 210 12.34 9.08 -12.97
N ALA A 211 11.82 9.22 -14.20
CA ALA A 211 10.40 9.03 -14.49
C ALA A 211 10.09 7.56 -14.75
N TRP A 212 9.10 7.04 -14.06
CA TRP A 212 8.63 5.66 -14.17
C TRP A 212 7.15 5.59 -14.46
N LEU A 213 6.76 4.68 -15.29
CA LEU A 213 5.37 4.26 -15.50
C LEU A 213 4.95 3.32 -14.38
N ARG A 214 3.74 3.53 -13.84
CA ARG A 214 3.28 2.83 -12.65
C ARG A 214 1.89 2.23 -12.87
N ASN A 215 1.81 0.92 -12.86
CA ASN A 215 0.57 0.16 -12.76
C ASN A 215 0.35 -0.31 -11.33
N VAL A 216 -0.91 -0.38 -10.90
CA VAL A 216 -1.28 -0.87 -9.57
C VAL A 216 -2.39 -1.90 -9.66
N ALA A 217 -2.31 -2.94 -8.86
CA ALA A 217 -3.30 -4.00 -8.74
C ALA A 217 -4.55 -3.54 -7.96
N ALA A 218 -5.22 -2.48 -8.43
CA ALA A 218 -6.36 -1.88 -7.74
C ALA A 218 -7.73 -2.27 -8.32
N ASN A 219 -7.76 -2.81 -9.54
CA ASN A 219 -9.00 -3.19 -10.22
C ASN A 219 -9.11 -4.72 -10.33
N PRO A 220 -9.99 -5.37 -9.55
CA PRO A 220 -10.12 -6.84 -9.56
C PRO A 220 -10.81 -7.40 -10.82
N VAL A 221 -11.33 -6.54 -11.69
CA VAL A 221 -12.01 -6.93 -12.95
C VAL A 221 -11.25 -6.51 -14.20
N VAL A 222 -9.99 -6.09 -14.06
CA VAL A 222 -9.15 -5.72 -15.20
C VAL A 222 -8.98 -6.91 -16.15
N GLN A 223 -9.05 -6.61 -17.45
CA GLN A 223 -8.79 -7.59 -18.51
C GLN A 223 -7.32 -7.47 -18.92
N PHE A 224 -6.50 -8.43 -18.52
CA PHE A 224 -5.05 -8.39 -18.75
C PHE A 224 -4.71 -8.24 -20.24
N GLU A 225 -5.34 -9.04 -21.12
CA GLU A 225 -5.04 -9.01 -22.56
C GLU A 225 -5.35 -7.65 -23.20
N ALA A 226 -6.40 -6.95 -22.72
CA ALA A 226 -6.71 -5.61 -23.20
C ALA A 226 -5.63 -4.59 -22.77
N LEU A 227 -5.19 -4.67 -21.51
CA LEU A 227 -4.10 -3.84 -20.99
C LEU A 227 -2.79 -4.10 -21.74
N TRP A 228 -2.43 -5.38 -21.89
CA TRP A 228 -1.19 -5.77 -22.58
C TRP A 228 -1.18 -5.34 -24.04
N LYS A 229 -2.29 -5.54 -24.75
CA LYS A 229 -2.45 -5.06 -26.13
C LYS A 229 -2.30 -3.55 -26.25
N ALA A 230 -2.87 -2.80 -25.31
CA ALA A 230 -2.71 -1.34 -25.27
C ALA A 230 -1.23 -0.94 -25.08
N ILE A 231 -0.51 -1.58 -24.16
CA ILE A 231 0.93 -1.34 -23.93
C ILE A 231 1.72 -1.64 -25.20
N LEU A 232 1.53 -2.82 -25.80
CA LEU A 232 2.25 -3.20 -27.03
C LEU A 232 1.98 -2.27 -28.23
N SER A 233 0.81 -1.64 -28.28
CA SER A 233 0.47 -0.74 -29.40
C SER A 233 1.21 0.60 -29.36
N VAL A 234 1.90 0.91 -28.27
CA VAL A 234 2.64 2.19 -28.07
C VAL A 234 4.15 2.00 -27.89
N LEU A 235 4.64 0.76 -27.76
CA LEU A 235 6.06 0.37 -27.72
C LEU A 235 6.67 0.24 -29.13
#